data_4e23d4c60884c27653e50d04a39ad6bb
#
_entry.id   4e23d4c60884c27653e50d04a39ad6bb
#
_cell.length_a   1.000
_cell.length_b   1.000
_cell.length_c   1.000
_cell.angle_alpha   90.00
_cell.angle_beta   90.00
_cell.angle_gamma   90.00
#
_symmetry.space_group_name_H-M   'P 1'
#
loop_
_entity.id
_entity.type
_entity.pdbx_description
1 polymer ?
#
loop_
_entity_poly.entity_id
_entity_poly.type
_entity_poly.pdbx_seq_one_letter_code
_entity_poly.pdbx_strand_id
1 'polypeptide(L)'
;MQQVHGTAVLEINDQTTDGLQADGSFTQQFGVACTMMVADCLPILLCDRKGNQVAAVHAGWRGLAGANGHGIIEAARSVFECEAENLLVWLGPCIGPTAFEVGEDVRTAFVETSPEFASAFRPIGNAKWLADLPTLARQRLSALGITQVYGNDSSSKWCTVTNSSRFFSYRRDGVCGRFAACVWLDGKSLA
;
A
#
# COMPACT_ATOMS: atom_id res chain seq x y z
N MET A 1 -3.04 15.37 -0.13
CA MET A 1 -3.73 14.75 1.04
C MET A 1 -2.78 14.69 2.22
N GLN A 2 -3.31 14.74 3.43
CA GLN A 2 -2.58 14.52 4.67
C GLN A 2 -2.74 13.05 5.08
N GLN A 3 -1.69 12.25 4.94
CA GLN A 3 -1.67 10.83 5.29
C GLN A 3 -1.55 10.66 6.81
N VAL A 4 -2.44 9.85 7.39
CA VAL A 4 -2.58 9.67 8.85
C VAL A 4 -2.42 8.20 9.28
N HIS A 5 -2.01 7.32 8.38
CA HIS A 5 -1.90 5.86 8.56
C HIS A 5 -3.24 5.19 8.87
N GLY A 6 -4.33 5.78 8.37
CA GLY A 6 -5.70 5.27 8.47
C GLY A 6 -6.10 4.40 7.27
N THR A 7 -7.42 4.31 7.06
CA THR A 7 -8.02 3.50 5.99
C THR A 7 -8.97 4.30 5.09
N ALA A 8 -9.05 5.62 5.25
CA ALA A 8 -9.91 6.45 4.41
C ALA A 8 -9.37 6.52 2.98
N VAL A 9 -10.26 6.28 2.01
CA VAL A 9 -9.99 6.40 0.57
C VAL A 9 -11.00 7.39 0.00
N LEU A 10 -10.52 8.49 -0.57
CA LEU A 10 -11.36 9.59 -1.07
C LEU A 10 -11.43 9.58 -2.59
N GLU A 11 -12.60 9.88 -3.12
CA GLU A 11 -12.72 10.26 -4.52
C GLU A 11 -12.09 11.64 -4.73
N ILE A 12 -11.28 11.76 -5.79
CA ILE A 12 -10.64 13.02 -6.16
C ILE A 12 -10.94 13.37 -7.62
N ASN A 13 -11.06 14.66 -7.86
CA ASN A 13 -11.27 15.27 -9.17
C ASN A 13 -10.50 16.60 -9.26
N ASP A 14 -10.62 17.32 -10.35
CA ASP A 14 -9.97 18.62 -10.59
C ASP A 14 -10.44 19.75 -9.67
N GLN A 15 -11.55 19.56 -8.93
CA GLN A 15 -12.07 20.49 -7.93
C GLN A 15 -11.69 20.11 -6.49
N THR A 16 -10.99 18.98 -6.31
CA THR A 16 -10.64 18.50 -4.97
C THR A 16 -9.64 19.45 -4.32
N THR A 17 -9.97 19.94 -3.12
CA THR A 17 -9.12 20.85 -2.36
C THR A 17 -7.98 20.11 -1.66
N ASP A 18 -6.88 20.82 -1.43
CA ASP A 18 -5.74 20.30 -0.68
C ASP A 18 -6.03 20.14 0.82
N GLY A 19 -5.21 19.31 1.48
CA GLY A 19 -5.20 19.17 2.94
C GLY A 19 -6.21 18.17 3.52
N LEU A 20 -7.00 17.49 2.69
CA LEU A 20 -7.92 16.45 3.16
C LEU A 20 -7.14 15.28 3.79
N GLN A 21 -7.64 14.76 4.92
CA GLN A 21 -7.04 13.63 5.61
C GLN A 21 -7.51 12.32 4.99
N ALA A 22 -6.58 11.58 4.38
CA ALA A 22 -6.82 10.25 3.86
C ALA A 22 -5.49 9.53 3.57
N ASP A 23 -5.54 8.21 3.56
CA ASP A 23 -4.44 7.34 3.18
C ASP A 23 -4.66 6.65 1.82
N GLY A 24 -5.72 7.02 1.12
CA GLY A 24 -6.00 6.59 -0.23
C GLY A 24 -6.78 7.62 -1.02
N SER A 25 -6.64 7.55 -2.33
CA SER A 25 -7.48 8.29 -3.27
C SER A 25 -7.78 7.44 -4.49
N PHE A 26 -8.93 7.70 -5.11
CA PHE A 26 -9.31 7.13 -6.39
C PHE A 26 -9.93 8.19 -7.29
N THR A 27 -9.92 7.93 -8.59
CA THR A 27 -10.55 8.81 -9.56
C THR A 27 -10.99 8.03 -10.80
N GLN A 28 -12.04 8.54 -11.45
CA GLN A 28 -12.49 8.15 -12.78
C GLN A 28 -12.25 9.27 -13.80
N GLN A 29 -11.67 10.39 -13.35
CA GLN A 29 -11.43 11.54 -14.19
C GLN A 29 -10.05 11.46 -14.86
N PHE A 30 -10.01 11.68 -16.18
CA PHE A 30 -8.77 11.77 -16.94
C PHE A 30 -7.92 12.97 -16.50
N GLY A 31 -6.60 12.77 -16.46
CA GLY A 31 -5.66 13.85 -16.13
C GLY A 31 -5.54 14.16 -14.64
N VAL A 32 -6.32 13.51 -13.78
CA VAL A 32 -6.20 13.62 -12.31
C VAL A 32 -5.35 12.48 -11.78
N ALA A 33 -4.31 12.79 -11.01
CA ALA A 33 -3.37 11.81 -10.49
C ALA A 33 -3.64 11.46 -9.02
N CYS A 34 -3.89 10.19 -8.74
CA CYS A 34 -3.84 9.64 -7.39
C CYS A 34 -2.38 9.46 -6.97
N THR A 35 -1.97 10.10 -5.86
CA THR A 35 -0.56 10.16 -5.45
C THR A 35 -0.40 9.85 -3.97
N MET A 36 0.54 8.94 -3.64
CA MET A 36 0.95 8.62 -2.27
C MET A 36 2.42 8.95 -2.05
N MET A 37 2.70 9.61 -0.92
CA MET A 37 4.06 9.98 -0.49
C MET A 37 4.55 8.98 0.54
N VAL A 38 5.70 8.36 0.32
CA VAL A 38 6.23 7.32 1.19
C VAL A 38 7.72 7.48 1.49
N ALA A 39 8.12 6.97 2.64
CA ALA A 39 9.47 6.62 3.04
C ALA A 39 9.34 5.48 4.05
N ASP A 40 9.38 4.25 3.55
CA ASP A 40 9.21 2.94 4.19
C ASP A 40 7.83 2.31 4.12
N CYS A 41 6.71 3.05 4.24
CA CYS A 41 5.39 2.45 4.05
C CYS A 41 5.21 1.97 2.61
N LEU A 42 4.35 0.97 2.41
CA LEU A 42 4.10 0.38 1.10
C LEU A 42 3.10 1.23 0.29
N PRO A 43 3.49 1.82 -0.84
CA PRO A 43 2.53 2.42 -1.76
C PRO A 43 1.92 1.32 -2.63
N ILE A 44 0.59 1.34 -2.78
CA ILE A 44 -0.15 0.40 -3.62
C ILE A 44 -0.92 1.21 -4.67
N LEU A 45 -0.73 0.86 -5.94
CA LEU A 45 -1.46 1.44 -7.06
C LEU A 45 -2.42 0.39 -7.60
N LEU A 46 -3.65 0.82 -7.91
CA LEU A 46 -4.69 -0.05 -8.45
C LEU A 46 -5.29 0.59 -9.70
N CYS A 47 -5.67 -0.24 -10.66
CA CYS A 47 -6.54 0.17 -11.75
C CYS A 47 -7.46 -0.98 -12.15
N ASP A 48 -8.64 -0.65 -12.70
CA ASP A 48 -9.45 -1.64 -13.37
C ASP A 48 -8.86 -1.96 -14.76
N ARG A 49 -9.05 -3.19 -15.23
CA ARG A 49 -8.52 -3.65 -16.52
C ARG A 49 -9.03 -2.83 -17.72
N LYS A 50 -10.18 -2.20 -17.60
CA LYS A 50 -10.78 -1.37 -18.66
C LYS A 50 -10.20 0.05 -18.71
N GLY A 51 -9.43 0.45 -17.65
CA GLY A 51 -8.86 1.79 -17.57
C GLY A 51 -9.90 2.88 -17.29
N ASN A 52 -10.99 2.56 -16.57
CA ASN A 52 -12.01 3.52 -16.20
C ASN A 52 -11.80 4.15 -14.82
N GLN A 53 -11.01 3.49 -13.97
CA GLN A 53 -10.78 3.92 -12.61
C GLN A 53 -9.38 3.53 -12.13
N VAL A 54 -8.76 4.45 -11.40
CA VAL A 54 -7.47 4.23 -10.74
C VAL A 54 -7.54 4.63 -9.28
N ALA A 55 -6.70 4.02 -8.46
CA ALA A 55 -6.53 4.39 -7.06
C ALA A 55 -5.06 4.26 -6.63
N ALA A 56 -4.68 5.07 -5.64
CA ALA A 56 -3.42 4.94 -4.95
C ALA A 56 -3.67 4.93 -3.44
N VAL A 57 -3.01 4.03 -2.71
CA VAL A 57 -3.13 3.96 -1.25
C VAL A 57 -1.78 3.83 -0.56
N HIS A 58 -1.70 4.43 0.63
CA HIS A 58 -0.58 4.40 1.54
C HIS A 58 -0.80 3.29 2.58
N ALA A 59 -0.10 2.18 2.42
CA ALA A 59 -0.23 1.03 3.30
C ALA A 59 0.94 0.98 4.30
N GLY A 60 0.92 1.85 5.31
CA GLY A 60 1.65 1.64 6.55
C GLY A 60 1.02 0.46 7.31
N TRP A 61 1.75 -0.18 8.25
CA TRP A 61 1.25 -1.37 8.94
C TRP A 61 -0.11 -1.16 9.62
N ARG A 62 -0.37 0.05 10.17
CA ARG A 62 -1.65 0.37 10.82
C ARG A 62 -2.80 0.38 9.83
N GLY A 63 -2.66 1.10 8.74
CA GLY A 63 -3.65 1.11 7.66
C GLY A 63 -3.82 -0.26 7.01
N LEU A 64 -2.71 -0.99 6.85
CA LEU A 64 -2.74 -2.35 6.29
C LEU A 64 -3.45 -3.33 7.23
N ALA A 65 -3.19 -3.30 8.54
CA ALA A 65 -3.89 -4.13 9.53
C ALA A 65 -5.38 -3.75 9.64
N GLY A 66 -5.64 -2.44 9.68
CA GLY A 66 -6.99 -1.91 9.81
C GLY A 66 -7.63 -2.23 11.15
N ALA A 67 -8.96 -2.26 11.16
CA ALA A 67 -9.77 -2.67 12.31
C ALA A 67 -10.75 -3.76 11.90
N ASN A 68 -10.90 -4.80 12.73
CA ASN A 68 -11.82 -5.91 12.48
C ASN A 68 -11.65 -6.57 11.09
N GLY A 69 -10.43 -6.69 10.62
CA GLY A 69 -10.11 -7.27 9.31
C GLY A 69 -10.32 -6.34 8.11
N HIS A 70 -10.77 -5.10 8.33
CA HIS A 70 -10.93 -4.07 7.29
C HIS A 70 -9.78 -3.06 7.34
N GLY A 71 -8.81 -3.24 6.45
CA GLY A 71 -7.68 -2.33 6.25
C GLY A 71 -7.82 -1.45 5.01
N ILE A 72 -6.74 -0.77 4.67
CA ILE A 72 -6.70 0.16 3.52
C ILE A 72 -6.88 -0.58 2.17
N ILE A 73 -6.55 -1.87 2.08
CA ILE A 73 -6.73 -2.67 0.86
C ILE A 73 -8.22 -2.97 0.67
N GLU A 74 -8.94 -3.38 1.71
CA GLU A 74 -10.38 -3.60 1.69
C GLU A 74 -11.11 -2.31 1.34
N ALA A 75 -10.71 -1.18 1.94
CA ALA A 75 -11.26 0.13 1.62
C ALA A 75 -11.00 0.53 0.16
N ALA A 76 -9.78 0.28 -0.35
CA ALA A 76 -9.47 0.53 -1.76
C ALA A 76 -10.26 -0.37 -2.70
N ARG A 77 -10.45 -1.67 -2.34
CA ARG A 77 -11.26 -2.59 -3.14
C ARG A 77 -12.72 -2.15 -3.24
N SER A 78 -13.28 -1.61 -2.15
CA SER A 78 -14.70 -1.24 -2.09
C SER A 78 -15.09 -0.06 -2.99
N VAL A 79 -14.14 0.75 -3.45
CA VAL A 79 -14.43 1.85 -4.38
C VAL A 79 -14.49 1.43 -5.85
N PHE A 80 -14.07 0.19 -6.17
CA PHE A 80 -14.16 -0.34 -7.53
C PHE A 80 -15.44 -1.17 -7.71
N GLU A 81 -16.18 -0.91 -8.79
CA GLU A 81 -17.38 -1.66 -9.15
C GLU A 81 -17.05 -2.95 -9.91
N CYS A 82 -15.86 -3.08 -10.47
CA CYS A 82 -15.47 -4.27 -11.24
C CYS A 82 -15.20 -5.48 -10.35
N GLU A 83 -15.26 -6.68 -10.93
CA GLU A 83 -14.89 -7.92 -10.26
C GLU A 83 -13.39 -7.91 -9.87
N ALA A 84 -13.07 -8.61 -8.78
CA ALA A 84 -11.70 -8.63 -8.22
C ALA A 84 -10.64 -9.12 -9.24
N GLU A 85 -10.98 -10.07 -10.09
CA GLU A 85 -10.12 -10.61 -11.15
C GLU A 85 -9.78 -9.59 -12.25
N ASN A 86 -10.57 -8.52 -12.34
CA ASN A 86 -10.36 -7.41 -13.26
C ASN A 86 -9.57 -6.24 -12.67
N LEU A 87 -9.10 -6.36 -11.43
CA LEU A 87 -8.20 -5.40 -10.83
C LEU A 87 -6.74 -5.77 -11.11
N LEU A 88 -5.97 -4.77 -11.53
CA LEU A 88 -4.52 -4.80 -11.63
C LEU A 88 -3.94 -4.03 -10.46
N VAL A 89 -3.02 -4.64 -9.73
CA VAL A 89 -2.41 -4.04 -8.54
C VAL A 89 -0.89 -4.02 -8.69
N TRP A 90 -0.28 -2.90 -8.37
CA TRP A 90 1.16 -2.77 -8.29
C TRP A 90 1.60 -2.37 -6.89
N LEU A 91 2.53 -3.14 -6.33
CA LEU A 91 3.16 -2.88 -5.04
C LEU A 91 4.48 -2.14 -5.26
N GLY A 92 4.64 -0.97 -4.65
CA GLY A 92 5.85 -0.17 -4.79
C GLY A 92 6.97 -0.50 -3.81
N PRO A 93 8.08 0.27 -3.85
CA PRO A 93 9.17 0.13 -2.89
C PRO A 93 8.69 0.46 -1.47
N CYS A 94 9.14 -0.32 -0.49
CA CYS A 94 8.88 -0.10 0.93
C CYS A 94 10.02 -0.66 1.79
N ILE A 95 9.91 -0.55 3.09
CA ILE A 95 10.83 -1.23 4.00
C ILE A 95 10.74 -2.74 3.81
N GLY A 96 11.88 -3.39 3.58
CA GLY A 96 11.94 -4.82 3.28
C GLY A 96 11.93 -5.71 4.51
N PRO A 97 11.68 -7.04 4.33
CA PRO A 97 11.50 -8.00 5.41
C PRO A 97 12.78 -8.28 6.23
N THR A 98 13.92 -7.78 5.80
CA THR A 98 15.19 -7.88 6.56
C THR A 98 15.48 -6.64 7.41
N ALA A 99 14.67 -5.57 7.26
CA ALA A 99 14.87 -4.28 7.91
C ALA A 99 13.67 -3.82 8.74
N PHE A 100 12.49 -4.41 8.54
CA PHE A 100 11.28 -3.99 9.23
C PHE A 100 11.10 -4.73 10.55
N GLU A 101 11.92 -4.35 11.54
CA GLU A 101 11.73 -4.81 12.92
C GLU A 101 10.47 -4.18 13.54
N VAL A 102 9.64 -5.04 14.16
CA VAL A 102 8.37 -4.68 14.82
C VAL A 102 8.24 -5.40 16.18
N GLY A 103 7.32 -4.92 17.01
CA GLY A 103 6.94 -5.57 18.27
C GLY A 103 5.85 -6.62 18.08
N GLU A 104 5.52 -7.31 19.18
CA GLU A 104 4.42 -8.28 19.22
C GLU A 104 3.08 -7.62 18.93
N ASP A 105 2.87 -6.36 19.30
CA ASP A 105 1.69 -5.57 19.01
C ASP A 105 1.34 -5.51 17.52
N VAL A 106 2.36 -5.32 16.68
CA VAL A 106 2.17 -5.31 15.23
C VAL A 106 1.79 -6.71 14.72
N ARG A 107 2.49 -7.74 15.17
CA ARG A 107 2.19 -9.12 14.76
C ARG A 107 0.77 -9.53 15.17
N THR A 108 0.40 -9.26 16.39
CA THR A 108 -0.92 -9.55 16.96
C THR A 108 -2.04 -8.89 16.15
N ALA A 109 -1.87 -7.63 15.76
CA ALA A 109 -2.85 -6.89 14.94
C ALA A 109 -3.20 -7.59 13.61
N PHE A 110 -2.29 -8.40 13.07
CA PHE A 110 -2.55 -9.19 11.87
C PHE A 110 -3.02 -10.61 12.19
N VAL A 111 -2.30 -11.31 13.05
CA VAL A 111 -2.52 -12.76 13.28
C VAL A 111 -3.85 -13.04 13.97
N GLU A 112 -4.37 -12.14 14.79
CA GLU A 112 -5.70 -12.25 15.39
C GLU A 112 -6.84 -12.17 14.35
N THR A 113 -6.59 -11.49 13.21
CA THR A 113 -7.60 -11.42 12.14
C THR A 113 -7.56 -12.65 11.23
N SER A 114 -6.37 -13.19 10.95
CA SER A 114 -6.19 -14.47 10.25
C SER A 114 -4.83 -15.09 10.61
N PRO A 115 -4.78 -16.37 11.03
CA PRO A 115 -3.53 -17.08 11.31
C PRO A 115 -2.56 -17.15 10.13
N GLU A 116 -3.04 -17.03 8.89
CA GLU A 116 -2.21 -17.06 7.67
C GLU A 116 -1.17 -15.95 7.63
N PHE A 117 -1.46 -14.81 8.26
CA PHE A 117 -0.53 -13.68 8.34
C PHE A 117 0.73 -14.01 9.15
N ALA A 118 0.73 -15.05 9.98
CA ALA A 118 1.90 -15.46 10.76
C ALA A 118 3.12 -15.73 9.88
N SER A 119 2.93 -16.21 8.66
CA SER A 119 4.00 -16.51 7.69
C SER A 119 4.78 -15.28 7.23
N ALA A 120 4.21 -14.07 7.38
CA ALA A 120 4.86 -12.81 7.05
C ALA A 120 5.71 -12.24 8.21
N PHE A 121 5.84 -12.98 9.32
CA PHE A 121 6.60 -12.55 10.48
C PHE A 121 7.68 -13.58 10.83
N ARG A 122 8.93 -13.14 10.89
CA ARG A 122 10.08 -13.98 11.31
C ARG A 122 10.57 -13.53 12.69
N PRO A 123 10.63 -14.43 13.70
CA PRO A 123 11.08 -14.07 15.05
C PRO A 123 12.58 -13.74 15.04
N ILE A 124 12.97 -12.74 15.83
CA ILE A 124 14.38 -12.35 16.03
C ILE A 124 14.78 -12.31 17.52
N GLY A 125 13.93 -12.83 18.41
CA GLY A 125 14.16 -12.84 19.85
C GLY A 125 13.57 -11.62 20.56
N ASN A 126 13.53 -11.65 21.89
CA ASN A 126 13.06 -10.53 22.74
C ASN A 126 11.68 -9.97 22.36
N ALA A 127 10.72 -10.82 22.02
CA ALA A 127 9.40 -10.44 21.55
C ALA A 127 9.43 -9.47 20.34
N LYS A 128 10.47 -9.60 19.49
CA LYS A 128 10.64 -8.82 18.25
C LYS A 128 10.55 -9.73 17.04
N TRP A 129 10.08 -9.13 15.95
CA TRP A 129 9.82 -9.80 14.69
C TRP A 129 10.35 -8.96 13.52
N LEU A 130 10.71 -9.62 12.45
CA LEU A 130 10.86 -8.98 11.14
C LEU A 130 9.58 -9.22 10.35
N ALA A 131 8.93 -8.16 9.91
CA ALA A 131 7.67 -8.20 9.17
C ALA A 131 7.88 -7.94 7.68
N ASP A 132 7.04 -8.57 6.85
CA ASP A 132 7.03 -8.47 5.40
C ASP A 132 5.74 -7.79 4.92
N LEU A 133 5.76 -6.45 4.72
CA LEU A 133 4.60 -5.68 4.26
C LEU A 133 4.08 -6.13 2.88
N PRO A 134 4.92 -6.36 1.86
CA PRO A 134 4.45 -6.89 0.58
C PRO A 134 3.75 -8.24 0.69
N THR A 135 4.26 -9.16 1.51
CA THR A 135 3.62 -10.46 1.75
C THR A 135 2.26 -10.29 2.44
N LEU A 136 2.17 -9.46 3.48
CA LEU A 136 0.90 -9.14 4.15
C LEU A 136 -0.12 -8.52 3.16
N ALA A 137 0.33 -7.60 2.31
CA ALA A 137 -0.53 -7.00 1.28
C ALA A 137 -1.02 -8.04 0.26
N ARG A 138 -0.13 -8.94 -0.21
CA ARG A 138 -0.49 -10.02 -1.15
C ARG A 138 -1.50 -11.00 -0.54
N GLN A 139 -1.34 -11.35 0.72
CA GLN A 139 -2.29 -12.23 1.42
C GLN A 139 -3.69 -11.59 1.51
N ARG A 140 -3.78 -10.28 1.85
CA ARG A 140 -5.06 -9.56 1.85
C ARG A 140 -5.69 -9.45 0.46
N LEU A 141 -4.89 -9.10 -0.55
CA LEU A 141 -5.35 -9.04 -1.94
C LEU A 141 -5.88 -10.41 -2.42
N SER A 142 -5.16 -11.49 -2.09
CA SER A 142 -5.59 -12.86 -2.41
C SER A 142 -6.90 -13.24 -1.74
N ALA A 143 -7.08 -12.87 -0.45
CA ALA A 143 -8.33 -13.11 0.27
C ALA A 143 -9.53 -12.37 -0.34
N LEU A 144 -9.29 -11.25 -1.03
CA LEU A 144 -10.30 -10.50 -1.79
C LEU A 144 -10.49 -11.00 -3.24
N GLY A 145 -9.81 -12.09 -3.63
CA GLY A 145 -9.87 -12.62 -4.99
C GLY A 145 -9.04 -11.85 -6.03
N ILE A 146 -8.19 -10.92 -5.60
CA ILE A 146 -7.32 -10.14 -6.48
C ILE A 146 -6.04 -10.92 -6.74
N THR A 147 -5.87 -11.43 -7.94
CA THR A 147 -4.75 -12.31 -8.31
C THR A 147 -3.68 -11.62 -9.17
N GLN A 148 -4.01 -10.49 -9.79
CA GLN A 148 -3.10 -9.78 -10.68
C GLN A 148 -2.29 -8.73 -9.92
N VAL A 149 -1.27 -9.19 -9.18
CA VAL A 149 -0.46 -8.37 -8.29
C VAL A 149 1.00 -8.38 -8.75
N TYR A 150 1.49 -7.23 -9.12
CA TYR A 150 2.81 -6.97 -9.69
C TYR A 150 3.70 -6.15 -8.75
N GLY A 151 4.95 -5.92 -9.16
CA GLY A 151 5.89 -5.05 -8.46
C GLY A 151 6.62 -5.76 -7.33
N ASN A 152 6.65 -5.15 -6.15
CA ASN A 152 7.45 -5.58 -5.01
C ASN A 152 7.20 -7.05 -4.61
N ASP A 153 8.24 -7.84 -4.75
CA ASP A 153 8.28 -9.28 -4.48
C ASP A 153 9.02 -9.62 -3.18
N SER A 154 9.15 -8.65 -2.26
CA SER A 154 9.91 -8.72 -1.01
C SER A 154 11.44 -8.85 -1.20
N SER A 155 11.94 -8.83 -2.42
CA SER A 155 13.39 -8.88 -2.68
C SER A 155 14.08 -7.57 -2.26
N SER A 156 15.38 -7.67 -2.00
CA SER A 156 16.19 -6.53 -1.51
C SER A 156 16.21 -5.31 -2.44
N LYS A 157 15.99 -5.50 -3.74
CA LYS A 157 15.94 -4.38 -4.73
C LYS A 157 14.83 -3.37 -4.45
N TRP A 158 13.77 -3.78 -3.72
CA TRP A 158 12.63 -2.94 -3.37
C TRP A 158 12.76 -2.31 -1.97
N CYS A 159 13.73 -2.74 -1.16
CA CYS A 159 13.87 -2.29 0.21
C CYS A 159 14.40 -0.85 0.28
N THR A 160 13.62 0.05 0.87
CA THR A 160 13.99 1.47 1.05
C THR A 160 15.17 1.67 1.98
N VAL A 161 15.32 0.82 3.01
CA VAL A 161 16.42 0.91 3.98
C VAL A 161 17.77 0.56 3.35
N THR A 162 17.81 -0.51 2.55
CA THR A 162 19.08 -1.02 1.99
C THR A 162 19.51 -0.32 0.70
N ASN A 163 18.59 0.38 0.01
CA ASN A 163 18.88 1.07 -1.25
C ASN A 163 18.89 2.59 -1.09
N SER A 164 19.84 3.12 -0.30
CA SER A 164 19.93 4.54 0.05
C SER A 164 20.17 5.48 -1.14
N SER A 165 20.76 4.99 -2.21
CA SER A 165 20.97 5.78 -3.45
C SER A 165 19.68 5.95 -4.29
N ARG A 166 18.63 5.19 -3.99
CA ARG A 166 17.38 5.15 -4.77
C ARG A 166 16.17 5.65 -4.01
N PHE A 167 16.12 5.41 -2.68
CA PHE A 167 14.92 5.64 -1.89
C PHE A 167 15.23 6.38 -0.59
N PHE A 168 14.34 7.27 -0.21
CA PHE A 168 14.27 7.79 1.15
C PHE A 168 13.78 6.72 2.11
N SER A 169 14.28 6.74 3.35
CA SER A 169 13.85 5.83 4.41
C SER A 169 13.82 6.54 5.75
N TYR A 170 12.67 6.60 6.37
CA TYR A 170 12.51 7.15 7.71
C TYR A 170 13.19 6.27 8.77
N ARG A 171 13.12 4.96 8.62
CA ARG A 171 13.76 3.98 9.52
C ARG A 171 15.27 4.14 9.55
N ARG A 172 15.89 4.39 8.42
CA ARG A 172 17.33 4.58 8.29
C ARG A 172 17.79 5.96 8.75
N ASP A 173 17.08 7.01 8.30
CA ASP A 173 17.59 8.39 8.34
C ASP A 173 16.88 9.28 9.39
N GLY A 174 15.73 8.84 9.96
CA GLY A 174 14.87 9.68 10.79
C GLY A 174 14.20 10.78 9.95
N VAL A 175 14.68 12.02 10.05
CA VAL A 175 14.18 13.11 9.22
C VAL A 175 14.72 12.97 7.79
N CYS A 176 13.82 12.75 6.82
CA CYS A 176 14.18 12.55 5.43
C CYS A 176 13.09 13.04 4.48
N GLY A 177 13.42 13.09 3.19
CA GLY A 177 12.44 13.31 2.13
C GLY A 177 11.43 12.17 2.00
N ARG A 178 10.56 12.31 1.02
CA ARG A 178 9.60 11.29 0.59
C ARG A 178 9.75 11.08 -0.91
N PHE A 179 9.43 9.90 -1.40
CA PHE A 179 9.19 9.69 -2.83
C PHE A 179 7.70 9.45 -3.06
N ALA A 180 7.24 9.73 -4.27
CA ALA A 180 5.85 9.58 -4.65
C ALA A 180 5.65 8.34 -5.53
N ALA A 181 4.53 7.66 -5.31
CA ALA A 181 3.96 6.72 -6.26
C ALA A 181 2.64 7.32 -6.75
N CYS A 182 2.44 7.39 -8.06
CA CYS A 182 1.25 7.98 -8.64
C CYS A 182 0.71 7.15 -9.80
N VAL A 183 -0.60 7.25 -10.02
CA VAL A 183 -1.33 6.64 -11.13
C VAL A 183 -2.42 7.58 -11.59
N TRP A 184 -2.63 7.66 -12.89
CA TRP A 184 -3.69 8.47 -13.50
C TRP A 184 -4.24 7.80 -14.75
N LEU A 185 -5.42 8.24 -15.18
CA LEU A 185 -5.99 7.88 -16.46
C LEU A 185 -5.47 8.85 -17.52
N ASP A 186 -4.81 8.34 -18.56
CA ASP A 186 -4.41 9.14 -19.72
C ASP A 186 -5.52 9.13 -20.76
N GLY A 187 -6.11 10.31 -21.08
CA GLY A 187 -7.22 10.47 -22.03
C GLY A 187 -6.87 10.17 -23.48
N LYS A 188 -5.68 9.63 -23.76
CA LYS A 188 -5.33 9.18 -25.11
C LYS A 188 -5.91 7.79 -25.32
N SER A 189 -6.88 7.70 -26.24
CA SER A 189 -7.29 6.42 -26.81
C SER A 189 -6.03 5.68 -27.29
N LEU A 190 -5.83 4.46 -26.81
CA LEU A 190 -4.88 3.55 -27.43
C LEU A 190 -5.44 3.26 -28.82
N ALA A 191 -4.90 3.96 -29.82
CA ALA A 191 -5.21 3.75 -31.23
C ALA A 191 -4.69 2.39 -31.71
#